data_045ff380e1c7f0fbb41a728da21a89b0
#
_entry.id   045ff380e1c7f0fbb41a728da21a89b0
#
_cell.length_a   1.000
_cell.length_b   1.000
_cell.length_c   1.000
_cell.angle_alpha   90.00
_cell.angle_beta   90.00
_cell.angle_gamma   90.00
#
_symmetry.space_group_name_H-M   'P 1'
#
loop_
_entity.id
_entity.type
_entity.pdbx_description
1 polymer ?
#
loop_
_entity_poly.entity_id
_entity_poly.type
_entity_poly.pdbx_seq_one_letter_code
_entity_poly.pdbx_strand_id
1 'polypeptide(L)'
;MKLIAQESKKIEILNADNTFANANIHPDYWRLIGNVSFLHNDAIMTCDSAHHYISENKMKAFGDIKINQGDSITLTGEKLTYFGLKNKADITGDVVL
;
A
#
# COMPACT_ATOMS: atom_id res chain seq x y z
N MET A 1 -30.28 9.02 -5.40
CA MET A 1 -29.58 9.05 -5.03
C MET A 1 -28.73 8.71 -4.90
N LYS A 2 -28.03 8.35 -4.75
CA LYS A 2 -27.20 8.01 -4.51
C LYS A 2 -26.32 8.10 -4.07
N LEU A 3 -26.12 7.88 -3.80
CA LEU A 3 -25.26 7.86 -3.24
C LEU A 3 -24.20 7.53 -3.38
N ILE A 4 -23.65 7.54 -3.25
CA ILE A 4 -22.67 7.25 -3.36
C ILE A 4 -21.79 7.04 -2.72
N ALA A 5 -21.73 6.64 -2.62
CA ALA A 5 -21.04 6.30 -1.93
C ALA A 5 -19.83 6.43 -1.63
N GLN A 6 -19.46 6.16 -0.82
CA GLN A 6 -18.30 6.21 -0.33
C GLN A 6 -17.58 5.04 -0.53
N GLU A 7 -17.49 4.49 -1.65
CA GLU A 7 -16.68 3.38 -1.90
C GLU A 7 -15.28 3.68 -1.66
N SER A 8 -14.55 2.81 -1.00
CA SER A 8 -13.11 2.92 -0.88
C SER A 8 -12.50 2.76 -2.24
N LYS A 9 -11.61 3.64 -2.59
CA LYS A 9 -10.91 3.53 -3.85
C LYS A 9 -9.92 2.39 -3.79
N LYS A 10 -9.58 1.86 -4.93
CA LYS A 10 -8.54 0.85 -5.00
C LYS A 10 -7.18 1.45 -4.79
N ILE A 11 -6.29 0.66 -4.21
CA ILE A 11 -4.89 1.05 -4.11
C ILE A 11 -4.31 1.10 -5.51
N GLU A 12 -3.65 2.19 -5.81
CA GLU A 12 -3.09 2.42 -7.14
C GLU A 12 -1.58 2.36 -7.07
N ILE A 13 -0.96 1.52 -7.89
CA ILE A 13 0.49 1.43 -7.91
C ILE A 13 1.04 2.53 -8.79
N LEU A 14 1.89 3.38 -8.22
CA LEU A 14 2.49 4.47 -8.95
C LEU A 14 3.82 4.05 -9.59
N ASN A 15 4.59 3.22 -8.89
CA ASN A 15 5.87 2.76 -9.39
C ASN A 15 6.28 1.45 -8.74
N ALA A 16 6.92 0.59 -9.50
CA ALA A 16 7.64 -0.56 -8.98
C ALA A 16 8.65 -0.93 -10.07
N ASP A 17 9.90 -1.13 -9.68
CA ASP A 17 10.93 -1.46 -10.66
C ASP A 17 10.67 -2.83 -11.29
N ASN A 18 10.20 -3.77 -10.49
CA ASN A 18 9.86 -5.11 -10.96
C ASN A 18 8.57 -5.58 -10.33
N THR A 19 7.77 -6.30 -11.10
CA THR A 19 6.50 -6.82 -10.64
C THR A 19 6.41 -8.29 -11.00
N PHE A 20 6.09 -9.13 -10.02
CA PHE A 20 5.98 -10.56 -10.22
C PHE A 20 4.64 -11.06 -9.72
N ALA A 21 3.99 -11.89 -10.51
CA ALA A 21 2.76 -12.53 -10.11
C ALA A 21 2.92 -14.02 -10.30
N ASN A 22 2.43 -14.81 -9.36
CA ASN A 22 2.49 -16.26 -9.48
C ASN A 22 1.13 -16.84 -9.12
N ALA A 23 0.32 -17.07 -10.13
CA ALA A 23 -1.03 -17.56 -9.94
C ALA A 23 -1.08 -18.96 -9.32
N ASN A 24 -0.01 -19.72 -9.42
CA ASN A 24 0.04 -21.04 -8.81
C ASN A 24 0.16 -20.96 -7.30
N ILE A 25 0.71 -19.86 -6.78
CA ILE A 25 0.84 -19.67 -5.35
C ILE A 25 -0.35 -18.89 -4.81
N HIS A 26 -0.63 -17.76 -5.41
CA HIS A 26 -1.74 -16.92 -4.93
C HIS A 26 -2.21 -16.05 -6.09
N PRO A 27 -3.34 -16.36 -6.68
CA PRO A 27 -3.79 -15.67 -7.90
C PRO A 27 -3.98 -14.17 -7.77
N ASP A 28 -4.28 -13.70 -6.56
CA ASP A 28 -4.52 -12.28 -6.35
C ASP A 28 -3.33 -11.53 -5.78
N TYR A 29 -2.16 -12.15 -5.81
CA TYR A 29 -0.99 -11.64 -5.12
C TYR A 29 0.09 -11.26 -6.10
N TRP A 30 0.55 -10.03 -6.00
CA TRP A 30 1.64 -9.54 -6.82
C TRP A 30 2.77 -9.09 -5.91
N ARG A 31 3.99 -9.45 -6.25
CA ARG A 31 5.18 -8.95 -5.56
C ARG A 31 5.73 -7.77 -6.33
N LEU A 32 5.92 -6.66 -5.63
CA LEU A 32 6.46 -5.44 -6.20
C LEU A 32 7.83 -5.22 -5.56
N ILE A 33 8.85 -5.04 -6.36
CA ILE A 33 10.21 -4.95 -5.87
C ILE A 33 10.91 -3.74 -6.46
N GLY A 34 11.52 -2.95 -5.58
CA GLY A 34 12.36 -1.81 -5.95
C GLY A 34 11.57 -0.54 -6.12
N ASN A 35 11.88 0.46 -5.33
CA ASN A 35 11.30 1.79 -5.42
C ASN A 35 9.78 1.76 -5.56
N VAL A 36 9.14 0.97 -4.70
CA VAL A 36 7.70 0.81 -4.77
C VAL A 36 7.01 2.03 -4.22
N SER A 37 6.03 2.55 -4.96
CA SER A 37 5.16 3.60 -4.45
C SER A 37 3.74 3.31 -4.84
N PHE A 38 2.82 3.63 -3.94
CA PHE A 38 1.41 3.42 -4.18
C PHE A 38 0.58 4.52 -3.54
N LEU A 39 -0.59 4.72 -4.09
CA LEU A 39 -1.48 5.79 -3.70
C LEU A 39 -2.82 5.21 -3.27
N HIS A 40 -3.35 5.69 -2.17
CA HIS A 40 -4.71 5.39 -1.79
C HIS A 40 -5.31 6.65 -1.17
N ASN A 41 -6.36 7.15 -1.80
CA ASN A 41 -6.96 8.43 -1.44
C ASN A 41 -5.86 9.51 -1.53
N ASP A 42 -5.58 10.21 -0.47
CA ASP A 42 -4.55 11.24 -0.49
C ASP A 42 -3.21 10.77 0.05
N ALA A 43 -3.11 9.52 0.40
CA ALA A 43 -1.88 9.00 1.01
C ALA A 43 -0.99 8.37 -0.05
N ILE A 44 0.26 8.80 -0.08
CA ILE A 44 1.28 8.19 -0.94
C ILE A 44 2.24 7.45 -0.03
N MET A 45 2.43 6.17 -0.32
CA MET A 45 3.26 5.30 0.48
C MET A 45 4.38 4.76 -0.38
N THR A 46 5.60 4.79 0.15
CA THR A 46 6.77 4.28 -0.55
C THR A 46 7.47 3.25 0.30
N CYS A 47 8.15 2.32 -0.34
CA CYS A 47 8.87 1.26 0.36
C CYS A 47 9.84 0.59 -0.60
N ASP A 48 10.62 -0.36 -0.08
CA ASP A 48 11.55 -1.12 -0.91
C ASP A 48 10.84 -2.24 -1.66
N SER A 49 9.92 -2.92 -1.03
CA SER A 49 9.17 -3.99 -1.67
C SER A 49 7.79 -4.09 -1.05
N ALA A 50 6.88 -4.72 -1.75
CA ALA A 50 5.52 -4.85 -1.26
C ALA A 50 4.83 -6.06 -1.88
N HIS A 51 3.79 -6.52 -1.20
CA HIS A 51 2.91 -7.57 -1.70
C HIS A 51 1.52 -6.96 -1.85
N HIS A 52 1.00 -6.98 -3.05
CA HIS A 52 -0.31 -6.40 -3.34
C HIS A 52 -1.35 -7.51 -3.50
N TYR A 53 -2.31 -7.53 -2.59
CA TYR A 53 -3.41 -8.50 -2.62
C TYR A 53 -4.61 -7.78 -3.23
N ILE A 54 -4.81 -7.95 -4.52
CA ILE A 54 -5.73 -7.14 -5.28
C ILE A 54 -7.18 -7.30 -4.85
N SER A 55 -7.63 -8.54 -4.69
CA SER A 55 -9.02 -8.78 -4.34
C SER A 55 -9.39 -8.26 -2.95
N GLU A 56 -8.39 -8.16 -2.07
CA GLU A 56 -8.62 -7.67 -0.71
C GLU A 56 -8.35 -6.18 -0.59
N ASN A 57 -7.87 -5.56 -1.65
CA ASN A 57 -7.45 -4.16 -1.65
C ASN A 57 -6.50 -3.90 -0.48
N LYS A 58 -5.52 -4.78 -0.35
CA LYS A 58 -4.58 -4.77 0.78
C LYS A 58 -3.16 -4.75 0.26
N MET A 59 -2.27 -4.07 0.96
CA MET A 59 -0.87 -4.00 0.61
C MET A 59 -0.04 -4.30 1.84
N LYS A 60 0.94 -5.18 1.71
CA LYS A 60 1.95 -5.37 2.73
C LYS A 60 3.25 -4.82 2.20
N ALA A 61 3.83 -3.87 2.90
CA ALA A 61 5.05 -3.19 2.46
C ALA A 61 6.19 -3.49 3.42
N PHE A 62 7.39 -3.55 2.87
CA PHE A 62 8.58 -3.92 3.62
C PHE A 62 9.74 -3.01 3.25
N GLY A 63 10.43 -2.54 4.25
CA GLY A 63 11.69 -1.80 4.08
C GLY A 63 11.51 -0.32 3.79
N ASP A 64 12.08 0.50 4.63
CA ASP A 64 12.16 1.96 4.44
C ASP A 64 10.80 2.56 4.05
N ILE A 65 9.79 2.26 4.83
CA ILE A 65 8.44 2.71 4.55
C ILE A 65 8.26 4.17 4.92
N LYS A 66 7.64 4.92 4.02
CA LYS A 66 7.27 6.30 4.29
C LYS A 66 5.84 6.50 3.80
N ILE A 67 5.03 7.13 4.64
CA ILE A 67 3.66 7.47 4.31
C ILE A 67 3.50 8.97 4.41
N ASN A 68 3.07 9.58 3.31
CA ASN A 68 2.80 11.01 3.27
C ASN A 68 1.33 11.20 2.95
N GLN A 69 0.64 11.94 3.79
CA GLN A 69 -0.77 12.20 3.55
C GLN A 69 -0.97 13.71 3.50
N GLY A 70 -1.27 14.21 2.34
CA GLY A 70 -1.36 15.64 2.11
C GLY A 70 -0.01 16.29 2.35
N ASP A 71 -0.02 17.42 3.03
CA ASP A 71 1.21 18.15 3.27
C ASP A 71 1.75 17.97 4.66
N SER A 72 1.06 17.30 5.52
CA SER A 72 1.34 17.49 6.92
C SER A 72 1.79 16.28 7.69
N ILE A 73 1.57 15.08 7.20
CA ILE A 73 1.89 13.89 7.98
C ILE A 73 2.88 13.02 7.26
N THR A 74 3.97 12.71 7.92
CA THR A 74 4.93 11.72 7.43
C THR A 74 5.11 10.68 8.52
N LEU A 75 4.89 9.43 8.17
CA LEU A 75 5.06 8.33 9.09
C LEU A 75 6.07 7.38 8.47
N THR A 76 7.01 6.88 9.25
CA THR A 76 8.01 5.95 8.75
C THR A 76 8.01 4.67 9.57
N GLY A 77 8.50 3.61 9.00
CA GLY A 77 8.59 2.32 9.68
C GLY A 77 9.27 1.30 8.80
N GLU A 78 9.25 0.05 9.24
CA GLU A 78 9.91 -1.01 8.49
C GLU A 78 8.95 -2.00 7.88
N LYS A 79 7.78 -2.17 8.44
CA LYS A 79 6.75 -3.03 7.90
C LYS A 79 5.41 -2.34 8.00
N LEU A 80 4.62 -2.51 6.98
CA LEU A 80 3.30 -1.89 6.93
C LEU A 80 2.31 -2.89 6.36
N THR A 81 1.15 -2.99 6.98
CA THR A 81 -0.01 -3.63 6.35
C THR A 81 -1.07 -2.56 6.19
N TYR A 82 -1.45 -2.29 4.95
CA TYR A 82 -2.42 -1.26 4.65
C TYR A 82 -3.71 -1.89 4.14
N PHE A 83 -4.80 -1.57 4.78
CA PHE A 83 -6.12 -2.10 4.43
C PHE A 83 -6.91 -1.00 3.72
N GLY A 84 -6.98 -1.08 2.40
CA GLY A 84 -7.62 -0.04 1.61
C GLY A 84 -9.11 0.09 1.88
N LEU A 85 -9.77 -1.04 2.17
CA LEU A 85 -11.21 -1.00 2.45
C LEU A 85 -11.53 -0.29 3.76
N LYS A 86 -10.59 -0.25 4.68
CA LYS A 86 -10.80 0.34 5.99
C LYS A 86 -10.04 1.64 6.18
N ASN A 87 -9.25 2.05 5.21
CA ASN A 87 -8.35 3.19 5.32
C ASN A 87 -7.48 3.06 6.57
N LYS A 88 -6.99 1.86 6.82
CA LYS A 88 -6.24 1.58 8.03
C LYS A 88 -4.84 1.11 7.71
N ALA A 89 -3.87 1.64 8.42
CA ALA A 89 -2.46 1.26 8.26
C ALA A 89 -1.93 0.73 9.58
N ASP A 90 -1.39 -0.49 9.56
CA ASP A 90 -0.70 -1.06 10.71
C ASP A 90 0.79 -1.04 10.38
N ILE A 91 1.53 -0.25 11.12
CA ILE A 91 2.95 -0.08 10.86
C ILE A 91 3.73 -0.59 12.06
N THR A 92 4.85 -1.27 11.81
CA THR A 92 5.69 -1.81 12.86
C THR A 92 7.16 -1.57 12.50
N GLY A 93 8.03 -1.90 13.42
CA GLY A 93 9.44 -1.61 13.30
C GLY A 93 9.71 -0.22 13.85
N ASP A 94 10.80 0.38 13.56
CA ASP A 94 11.16 1.69 14.10
C ASP A 94 10.21 2.77 13.58
N VAL A 95 9.02 2.80 14.14
CA VAL A 95 8.00 3.75 13.68
C VAL A 95 8.32 5.14 14.17
N VAL A 96 8.31 6.10 13.28
CA VAL A 96 8.58 7.48 13.59
C VAL A 96 7.50 8.35 12.97
N LEU A 97 6.97 9.22 13.78
CA LEU A 97 5.95 10.16 13.31
C LEU A 97 6.56 11.51 12.96
#